data_e411b762ddd28772edf09454c1b1a775
#
_entry.id   e411b762ddd28772edf09454c1b1a775
#
_cell.length_a   1.000
_cell.length_b   1.000
_cell.length_c   1.000
_cell.angle_alpha   90.00
_cell.angle_beta   90.00
_cell.angle_gamma   90.00
#
_symmetry.space_group_name_H-M   'P 1'
#
loop_
_entity.id
_entity.type
_entity.pdbx_description
1 polymer ?
#
loop_
_entity_poly.entity_id
_entity_poly.type
_entity_poly.pdbx_seq_one_letter_code
_entity_poly.pdbx_strand_id
1 'polypeptide(L)'
;LEKYAGQTVALTAEVESVSASYYPGIVDAVLRVERVNGRAAEFRVECDTLPVCEAGERVEGRFALKAPEPADRTTLFADGAALLAKEPQAFARLGQGSSFRARTSRLQKRLSASLRGEMNEDAGGVLAAMTVGDRNYLSSALRSAYRGAGLSHVLVVSGMHVSILCGDVFGSVFGRRRRERSYRSRRVKALFTAFLALLLAGVTGFTPSVCRAAVAVWVSALGVWVYGASDALTSLAAAGILMTARNSYAVCDIGFELSFAAVLGTLAGAELSRHLHALFAAHATRKKKPSVLQRILRHVRSSLTETVCIGVCASAAAFPVLVLRGLSVSIYAVLSGVAVLWMVKPMMLLSLGTAFAGLVPAARPLYTMIGKAAEFLTGLLNRWAVWVSAKPGAGLYFDTNYAALVCLLLMALCGLAHLWKVRLRVAVPGLLLTAALAIGAGNALCRDVVHIDLVGSANSPAVVVSQNHTAVVLFRGGASTQRALENQLARRGVTTVELLADLRLDPENACTLPARTMCRVAVQPVGSAVTRQTQTAAVETLRTRFGCLVRLTIGEQQFVTVSGTVTLAEPVRAQWLLASPAKPEAVQWEQLLSRSDHYQWMQGGEAVYASLSLRPSGGWRAE
;
A
#
# COMPACT_ATOMS: atom_id res chain seq x y z
N LEU A 1 -26.10 -14.67 -4.70
CA LEU A 1 -25.54 -13.72 -3.71
C LEU A 1 -26.36 -12.45 -3.64
N GLU A 2 -26.80 -11.90 -4.75
CA GLU A 2 -27.63 -10.68 -4.83
C GLU A 2 -28.92 -10.78 -3.99
N LYS A 3 -29.47 -11.98 -3.83
CA LYS A 3 -30.67 -12.19 -3.01
C LYS A 3 -30.48 -11.89 -1.52
N TYR A 4 -29.26 -11.85 -1.03
CA TYR A 4 -28.96 -11.53 0.37
C TYR A 4 -28.62 -10.04 0.58
N ALA A 5 -28.36 -9.30 -0.49
CA ALA A 5 -28.08 -7.88 -0.41
C ALA A 5 -29.29 -7.10 0.11
N GLY A 6 -29.06 -6.23 1.08
CA GLY A 6 -30.12 -5.45 1.74
C GLY A 6 -30.87 -6.19 2.87
N GLN A 7 -30.51 -7.45 3.16
CA GLN A 7 -31.15 -8.23 4.21
C GLN A 7 -30.27 -8.37 5.45
N THR A 8 -30.90 -8.46 6.61
CA THR A 8 -30.24 -8.89 7.84
C THR A 8 -30.41 -10.40 8.00
N VAL A 9 -29.30 -11.12 7.98
CA VAL A 9 -29.29 -12.59 8.00
C VAL A 9 -28.39 -13.11 9.12
N ALA A 10 -28.73 -14.31 9.64
CA ALA A 10 -27.87 -15.00 10.57
C ALA A 10 -26.74 -15.70 9.80
N LEU A 11 -25.50 -15.38 10.12
CA LEU A 11 -24.32 -15.98 9.52
C LEU A 11 -23.55 -16.80 10.54
N THR A 12 -23.15 -18.00 10.12
CA THR A 12 -22.06 -18.74 10.78
C THR A 12 -20.86 -18.70 9.84
N ALA A 13 -19.74 -18.17 10.29
CA ALA A 13 -18.57 -17.92 9.46
C ALA A 13 -17.28 -18.22 10.19
N GLU A 14 -16.22 -18.54 9.41
CA GLU A 14 -14.83 -18.57 9.88
C GLU A 14 -14.14 -17.27 9.52
N VAL A 15 -13.46 -16.64 10.48
CA VAL A 15 -12.68 -15.42 10.27
C VAL A 15 -11.41 -15.77 9.49
N GLU A 16 -11.31 -15.35 8.26
CA GLU A 16 -10.13 -15.65 7.41
C GLU A 16 -8.95 -14.72 7.65
N SER A 17 -9.22 -13.43 7.81
CA SER A 17 -8.19 -12.42 8.09
C SER A 17 -8.77 -11.33 8.98
N VAL A 18 -7.89 -10.71 9.74
CA VAL A 18 -8.22 -9.60 10.65
C VAL A 18 -7.20 -8.51 10.45
N SER A 19 -7.66 -7.29 10.28
CA SER A 19 -6.86 -6.08 10.30
C SER A 19 -7.33 -5.14 11.41
N ALA A 20 -6.41 -4.34 11.93
CA ALA A 20 -6.75 -3.38 12.97
C ALA A 20 -7.70 -2.32 12.40
N SER A 21 -8.89 -2.21 12.99
CA SER A 21 -9.80 -1.11 12.72
C SER A 21 -9.30 0.16 13.39
N TYR A 22 -9.83 1.27 12.91
CA TYR A 22 -9.57 2.58 13.48
C TYR A 22 -10.21 2.73 14.89
N TYR A 23 -11.37 2.13 15.10
CA TYR A 23 -12.08 2.24 16.36
C TYR A 23 -11.61 1.20 17.37
N PRO A 24 -11.32 1.59 18.63
CA PRO A 24 -10.96 0.64 19.66
C PRO A 24 -12.11 -0.33 19.92
N GLY A 25 -11.78 -1.60 20.09
CA GLY A 25 -12.78 -2.64 20.39
C GLY A 25 -13.43 -3.30 19.16
N ILE A 26 -13.12 -2.86 17.93
CA ILE A 26 -13.57 -3.50 16.70
C ILE A 26 -12.40 -3.79 15.77
N VAL A 27 -12.62 -4.69 14.83
CA VAL A 27 -11.63 -5.09 13.81
C VAL A 27 -12.30 -5.16 12.43
N ASP A 28 -11.51 -4.89 11.41
CA ASP A 28 -11.91 -5.15 10.05
C ASP A 28 -11.54 -6.59 9.72
N ALA A 29 -12.48 -7.39 9.20
CA ALA A 29 -12.28 -8.80 8.98
C ALA A 29 -12.90 -9.28 7.67
N VAL A 30 -12.24 -10.26 7.05
CA VAL A 30 -12.85 -11.05 5.96
C VAL A 30 -13.37 -12.34 6.57
N LEU A 31 -14.67 -12.58 6.41
CA LEU A 31 -15.39 -13.73 6.90
C LEU A 31 -15.70 -14.69 5.77
N ARG A 32 -15.32 -15.95 5.93
CA ARG A 32 -15.79 -17.04 5.07
C ARG A 32 -17.08 -17.60 5.66
N VAL A 33 -18.19 -17.32 5.01
CA VAL A 33 -19.50 -17.78 5.42
C VAL A 33 -19.61 -19.28 5.15
N GLU A 34 -20.02 -20.04 6.17
CA GLU A 34 -20.29 -21.46 6.10
C GLU A 34 -21.80 -21.74 6.07
N ARG A 35 -22.59 -20.92 6.75
CA ARG A 35 -24.05 -21.04 6.79
C ARG A 35 -24.72 -19.67 6.80
N VAL A 36 -25.87 -19.59 6.12
CA VAL A 36 -26.79 -18.45 6.12
C VAL A 36 -28.15 -18.95 6.60
N ASN A 37 -28.67 -18.41 7.69
CA ASN A 37 -29.95 -18.83 8.28
C ASN A 37 -30.03 -20.38 8.47
N GLY A 38 -28.93 -20.99 8.91
CA GLY A 38 -28.80 -22.43 9.13
C GLY A 38 -28.54 -23.28 7.87
N ARG A 39 -28.67 -22.73 6.66
CA ARG A 39 -28.41 -23.43 5.38
C ARG A 39 -26.95 -23.26 4.97
N ALA A 40 -26.35 -24.32 4.45
CA ALA A 40 -24.98 -24.28 3.95
C ALA A 40 -24.86 -23.26 2.80
N ALA A 41 -23.84 -22.40 2.90
CA ALA A 41 -23.50 -21.41 1.88
C ALA A 41 -21.99 -21.15 1.94
N GLU A 42 -21.35 -20.96 0.78
CA GLU A 42 -19.90 -20.71 0.72
C GLU A 42 -19.65 -19.45 -0.10
N PHE A 43 -19.34 -18.36 0.59
CA PHE A 43 -18.89 -17.09 0.01
C PHE A 43 -18.15 -16.28 1.08
N ARG A 44 -17.53 -15.18 0.67
CA ARG A 44 -16.82 -14.28 1.56
C ARG A 44 -17.54 -12.96 1.68
N VAL A 45 -17.49 -12.40 2.87
CA VAL A 45 -17.96 -11.04 3.16
C VAL A 45 -16.87 -10.27 3.90
N GLU A 46 -16.76 -9.00 3.63
CA GLU A 46 -15.94 -8.09 4.40
C GLU A 46 -16.79 -7.42 5.49
N CYS A 47 -16.26 -7.34 6.70
CA CYS A 47 -16.92 -6.71 7.84
C CYS A 47 -15.97 -5.71 8.48
N ASP A 48 -16.35 -4.44 8.51
CA ASP A 48 -15.58 -3.31 9.06
C ASP A 48 -15.92 -2.99 10.52
N THR A 49 -16.87 -3.69 11.11
CA THR A 49 -17.42 -3.43 12.45
C THR A 49 -17.45 -4.66 13.33
N LEU A 50 -16.58 -5.65 13.08
CA LEU A 50 -16.59 -6.88 13.84
C LEU A 50 -15.97 -6.66 15.24
N PRO A 51 -16.60 -7.13 16.34
CA PRO A 51 -15.97 -7.15 17.65
C PRO A 51 -14.62 -7.87 17.63
N VAL A 52 -13.67 -7.44 18.47
CA VAL A 52 -12.32 -7.99 18.50
C VAL A 52 -12.36 -9.51 18.49
N CYS A 53 -11.88 -10.11 17.43
CA CYS A 53 -11.79 -11.55 17.24
C CYS A 53 -10.46 -11.90 16.57
N GLU A 54 -10.19 -13.18 16.47
CA GLU A 54 -8.94 -13.66 15.90
C GLU A 54 -9.16 -14.38 14.58
N ALA A 55 -8.21 -14.24 13.65
CA ALA A 55 -8.21 -15.04 12.43
C ALA A 55 -8.14 -16.53 12.78
N GLY A 56 -9.04 -17.32 12.16
CA GLY A 56 -9.22 -18.74 12.45
C GLY A 56 -10.28 -19.04 13.52
N GLU A 57 -10.94 -18.03 14.10
CA GLU A 57 -12.12 -18.25 14.96
C GLU A 57 -13.38 -18.44 14.13
N ARG A 58 -14.31 -19.24 14.64
CA ARG A 58 -15.67 -19.35 14.12
C ARG A 58 -16.58 -18.42 14.91
N VAL A 59 -17.36 -17.67 14.19
CA VAL A 59 -18.26 -16.66 14.72
C VAL A 59 -19.67 -16.88 14.20
N GLU A 60 -20.64 -16.50 15.01
CA GLU A 60 -22.05 -16.48 14.65
C GLU A 60 -22.64 -15.13 15.03
N GLY A 61 -23.54 -14.61 14.21
CA GLY A 61 -24.21 -13.34 14.47
C GLY A 61 -25.21 -13.00 13.36
N ARG A 62 -26.01 -11.98 13.61
CA ARG A 62 -26.86 -11.38 12.58
C ARG A 62 -26.16 -10.19 11.97
N PHE A 63 -26.02 -10.17 10.67
CA PHE A 63 -25.32 -9.15 9.92
C PHE A 63 -26.23 -8.53 8.87
N ALA A 64 -26.21 -7.21 8.77
CA ALA A 64 -26.81 -6.51 7.64
C ALA A 64 -25.87 -6.61 6.43
N LEU A 65 -26.27 -7.37 5.42
CA LEU A 65 -25.49 -7.53 4.19
C LEU A 65 -25.82 -6.42 3.20
N LYS A 66 -24.78 -5.72 2.70
CA LYS A 66 -24.90 -4.67 1.71
C LYS A 66 -24.12 -5.04 0.45
N ALA A 67 -24.66 -4.69 -0.71
CA ALA A 67 -23.90 -4.72 -1.94
C ALA A 67 -22.80 -3.64 -1.90
N PRO A 68 -21.60 -3.92 -2.42
CA PRO A 68 -20.55 -2.91 -2.50
C PRO A 68 -20.96 -1.77 -3.44
N GLU A 69 -20.50 -0.57 -3.12
CA GLU A 69 -20.67 0.58 -4.00
C GLU A 69 -19.91 0.37 -5.33
N PRO A 70 -20.36 0.97 -6.44
CA PRO A 70 -19.72 0.76 -7.75
C PRO A 70 -18.21 1.06 -7.75
N ALA A 71 -17.76 2.04 -6.95
CA ALA A 71 -16.36 2.42 -6.84
C ALA A 71 -15.50 1.35 -6.14
N ASP A 72 -16.03 0.67 -5.13
CA ASP A 72 -15.29 -0.30 -4.31
C ASP A 72 -15.47 -1.74 -4.80
N ARG A 73 -16.44 -1.95 -5.71
CA ARG A 73 -16.82 -3.28 -6.19
C ARG A 73 -15.64 -4.09 -6.74
N THR A 74 -14.79 -3.47 -7.54
CA THR A 74 -13.64 -4.14 -8.16
C THR A 74 -12.59 -4.57 -7.12
N THR A 75 -12.34 -3.73 -6.13
CA THR A 75 -11.37 -4.01 -5.06
C THR A 75 -11.88 -5.13 -4.15
N LEU A 76 -13.15 -5.05 -3.74
CA LEU A 76 -13.77 -6.06 -2.90
C LEU A 76 -13.82 -7.44 -3.59
N PHE A 77 -14.18 -7.46 -4.87
CA PHE A 77 -14.20 -8.70 -5.66
C PHE A 77 -12.79 -9.23 -5.92
N ALA A 78 -11.78 -8.38 -6.03
CA ALA A 78 -10.39 -8.80 -6.15
C ALA A 78 -9.91 -9.53 -4.88
N ASP A 79 -10.32 -9.07 -3.69
CA ASP A 79 -10.08 -9.74 -2.42
C ASP A 79 -10.94 -11.01 -2.24
N GLY A 80 -11.86 -11.24 -3.17
CA GLY A 80 -12.74 -12.40 -3.21
C GLY A 80 -13.95 -12.29 -2.28
N ALA A 81 -14.19 -11.12 -1.70
CA ALA A 81 -15.41 -10.84 -0.94
C ALA A 81 -16.54 -10.41 -1.89
N ALA A 82 -17.76 -10.86 -1.62
CA ALA A 82 -18.90 -10.63 -2.49
C ALA A 82 -19.85 -9.54 -1.97
N LEU A 83 -19.92 -9.38 -0.67
CA LEU A 83 -20.81 -8.45 0.03
C LEU A 83 -20.08 -7.83 1.22
N LEU A 84 -20.58 -6.68 1.67
CA LEU A 84 -20.18 -6.04 2.92
C LEU A 84 -21.15 -6.47 4.02
N ALA A 85 -20.62 -6.86 5.18
CA ALA A 85 -21.39 -7.16 6.38
C ALA A 85 -21.20 -6.02 7.38
N LYS A 86 -22.29 -5.49 7.91
CA LYS A 86 -22.29 -4.38 8.87
C LYS A 86 -23.09 -4.72 10.11
N GLU A 87 -22.77 -4.04 11.21
CA GLU A 87 -23.54 -4.02 12.46
C GLU A 87 -23.88 -5.42 12.96
N PRO A 88 -22.88 -6.20 13.41
CA PRO A 88 -23.13 -7.53 13.94
C PRO A 88 -24.01 -7.44 15.20
N GLN A 89 -25.20 -8.06 15.15
CA GLN A 89 -26.11 -8.21 16.28
C GLN A 89 -26.03 -9.62 16.81
N ALA A 90 -26.20 -9.79 18.13
CA ALA A 90 -26.14 -11.10 18.79
C ALA A 90 -24.86 -11.89 18.42
N PHE A 91 -23.72 -11.21 18.44
CA PHE A 91 -22.43 -11.79 18.09
C PHE A 91 -21.97 -12.79 19.15
N ALA A 92 -21.65 -14.01 18.70
CA ALA A 92 -21.11 -15.07 19.55
C ALA A 92 -19.87 -15.70 18.90
N ARG A 93 -18.89 -16.05 19.73
CA ARG A 93 -17.71 -16.82 19.29
C ARG A 93 -18.00 -18.30 19.54
N LEU A 94 -17.96 -19.10 18.49
CA LEU A 94 -18.20 -20.54 18.55
C LEU A 94 -16.94 -21.36 18.87
N GLY A 95 -15.78 -20.70 18.92
CA GLY A 95 -14.48 -21.32 19.16
C GLY A 95 -13.56 -21.34 17.96
N GLN A 96 -12.57 -22.22 17.98
CA GLN A 96 -11.51 -22.28 16.95
C GLN A 96 -11.93 -23.09 15.73
N GLY A 97 -11.70 -22.57 14.54
CA GLY A 97 -11.88 -23.27 13.27
C GLY A 97 -10.87 -24.41 13.10
N SER A 98 -11.26 -25.42 12.34
CA SER A 98 -10.43 -26.61 12.04
C SER A 98 -9.80 -26.57 10.65
N SER A 99 -10.09 -25.55 9.85
CA SER A 99 -9.59 -25.41 8.47
C SER A 99 -8.06 -25.32 8.43
N PHE A 100 -7.46 -25.62 7.28
CA PHE A 100 -6.03 -25.44 7.06
C PHE A 100 -5.64 -23.98 7.31
N ARG A 101 -6.46 -23.05 6.87
CA ARG A 101 -6.23 -21.60 7.05
C ARG A 101 -6.25 -21.20 8.52
N ALA A 102 -7.19 -21.71 9.31
CA ALA A 102 -7.24 -21.48 10.76
C ALA A 102 -5.99 -22.02 11.48
N ARG A 103 -5.52 -23.22 11.07
CA ARG A 103 -4.31 -23.81 11.65
C ARG A 103 -3.05 -23.00 11.34
N THR A 104 -2.90 -22.55 10.08
CA THR A 104 -1.75 -21.72 9.66
C THR A 104 -1.79 -20.33 10.26
N SER A 105 -2.96 -19.72 10.43
CA SER A 105 -3.12 -18.44 11.12
C SER A 105 -2.73 -18.52 12.60
N ARG A 106 -3.09 -19.60 13.31
CA ARG A 106 -2.61 -19.85 14.67
C ARG A 106 -1.08 -19.99 14.73
N LEU A 107 -0.49 -20.68 13.77
CA LEU A 107 0.96 -20.80 13.67
C LEU A 107 1.60 -19.42 13.42
N GLN A 108 1.05 -18.62 12.49
CA GLN A 108 1.47 -17.24 12.25
C GLN A 108 1.51 -16.42 13.53
N LYS A 109 0.44 -16.45 14.33
CA LYS A 109 0.36 -15.72 15.59
C LYS A 109 1.40 -16.14 16.60
N ARG A 110 1.60 -17.45 16.78
CA ARG A 110 2.63 -17.98 17.68
C ARG A 110 4.03 -17.54 17.28
N LEU A 111 4.35 -17.62 15.98
CA LEU A 111 5.64 -17.16 15.44
C LEU A 111 5.80 -15.65 15.56
N SER A 112 4.74 -14.89 15.27
CA SER A 112 4.72 -13.42 15.42
C SER A 112 4.92 -13.00 16.88
N ALA A 113 4.23 -13.65 17.83
CA ALA A 113 4.41 -13.40 19.25
C ALA A 113 5.84 -13.72 19.72
N SER A 114 6.41 -14.83 19.24
CA SER A 114 7.80 -15.19 19.51
C SER A 114 8.78 -14.12 19.00
N LEU A 115 8.59 -13.61 17.79
CA LEU A 115 9.44 -12.56 17.22
C LEU A 115 9.38 -11.24 17.99
N ARG A 116 8.27 -10.93 18.65
CA ARG A 116 8.06 -9.69 19.40
C ARG A 116 8.42 -9.78 20.89
N GLY A 117 8.62 -10.98 21.39
CA GLY A 117 8.66 -11.24 22.85
C GLY A 117 9.78 -10.54 23.60
N GLU A 118 10.99 -10.41 23.03
CA GLU A 118 12.15 -9.78 23.71
C GLU A 118 12.82 -8.70 22.85
N MET A 119 12.25 -8.35 21.68
CA MET A 119 12.79 -7.33 20.80
C MET A 119 12.08 -6.00 21.01
N ASN A 120 12.73 -4.91 20.58
CA ASN A 120 12.07 -3.62 20.43
C ASN A 120 10.81 -3.77 19.54
N GLU A 121 9.73 -3.08 19.90
CA GLU A 121 8.43 -3.15 19.24
C GLU A 121 8.53 -2.94 17.72
N ASP A 122 9.28 -1.93 17.27
CA ASP A 122 9.51 -1.64 15.86
C ASP A 122 10.29 -2.74 15.15
N ALA A 123 11.33 -3.30 15.77
CA ALA A 123 12.12 -4.38 15.18
C ALA A 123 11.31 -5.67 15.10
N GLY A 124 10.61 -6.03 16.17
CA GLY A 124 9.73 -7.19 16.22
C GLY A 124 8.60 -7.10 15.21
N GLY A 125 7.99 -5.92 15.05
CA GLY A 125 6.94 -5.66 14.05
C GLY A 125 7.43 -5.82 12.61
N VAL A 126 8.61 -5.29 12.28
CA VAL A 126 9.21 -5.45 10.95
C VAL A 126 9.56 -6.92 10.66
N LEU A 127 10.17 -7.63 11.61
CA LEU A 127 10.52 -9.03 11.42
C LEU A 127 9.28 -9.93 11.31
N ALA A 128 8.22 -9.66 12.07
CA ALA A 128 6.94 -10.36 11.95
C ALA A 128 6.31 -10.12 10.56
N ALA A 129 6.32 -8.88 10.06
CA ALA A 129 5.83 -8.55 8.73
C ALA A 129 6.63 -9.25 7.60
N MET A 130 7.97 -9.26 7.69
CA MET A 130 8.85 -9.86 6.68
C MET A 130 8.81 -11.39 6.65
N THR A 131 8.68 -12.03 7.82
CA THR A 131 8.89 -13.48 7.95
C THR A 131 7.59 -14.26 7.88
N VAL A 132 6.56 -13.80 8.61
CA VAL A 132 5.27 -14.47 8.71
C VAL A 132 4.11 -13.67 8.12
N GLY A 133 4.36 -12.46 7.60
CA GLY A 133 3.34 -11.64 6.95
C GLY A 133 2.40 -10.90 7.92
N ASP A 134 2.70 -10.88 9.22
CA ASP A 134 1.90 -10.18 10.21
C ASP A 134 2.29 -8.70 10.30
N ARG A 135 1.45 -7.85 9.74
CA ARG A 135 1.66 -6.39 9.64
C ARG A 135 0.92 -5.58 10.70
N ASN A 136 0.16 -6.23 11.57
CA ASN A 136 -0.69 -5.55 12.55
C ASN A 136 0.13 -4.75 13.58
N TYR A 137 1.37 -5.15 13.80
CA TYR A 137 2.30 -4.54 14.77
C TYR A 137 3.29 -3.56 14.15
N LEU A 138 3.10 -3.21 12.88
CA LEU A 138 3.95 -2.24 12.19
C LEU A 138 3.39 -0.84 12.39
N SER A 139 4.15 0.06 13.01
CA SER A 139 3.73 1.45 13.21
C SER A 139 3.46 2.16 11.87
N SER A 140 2.47 3.06 11.85
CA SER A 140 2.12 3.83 10.65
C SER A 140 3.28 4.70 10.17
N ALA A 141 4.03 5.29 11.10
CA ALA A 141 5.22 6.08 10.81
C ALA A 141 6.30 5.25 10.10
N LEU A 142 6.57 4.05 10.62
CA LEU A 142 7.59 3.17 10.03
C LEU A 142 7.14 2.65 8.66
N ARG A 143 5.86 2.30 8.51
CA ARG A 143 5.27 1.92 7.21
C ARG A 143 5.42 3.03 6.17
N SER A 144 5.18 4.28 6.57
CA SER A 144 5.38 5.47 5.73
C SER A 144 6.86 5.66 5.36
N ALA A 145 7.78 5.49 6.33
CA ALA A 145 9.21 5.60 6.09
C ALA A 145 9.72 4.57 5.08
N TYR A 146 9.29 3.30 5.19
CA TYR A 146 9.64 2.27 4.21
C TYR A 146 9.07 2.55 2.83
N ARG A 147 7.86 3.14 2.77
CA ARG A 147 7.26 3.56 1.50
C ARG A 147 8.08 4.68 0.86
N GLY A 148 8.42 5.72 1.61
CA GLY A 148 9.27 6.83 1.15
C GLY A 148 10.67 6.39 0.72
N ALA A 149 11.26 5.40 1.38
CA ALA A 149 12.53 4.80 0.98
C ALA A 149 12.44 3.85 -0.24
N GLY A 150 11.22 3.54 -0.74
CA GLY A 150 11.02 2.57 -1.82
C GLY A 150 11.20 1.11 -1.40
N LEU A 151 11.17 0.84 -0.10
CA LEU A 151 11.41 -0.47 0.51
C LEU A 151 10.14 -1.20 0.95
N SER A 152 8.95 -0.75 0.53
CA SER A 152 7.67 -1.42 0.85
C SER A 152 7.67 -2.91 0.53
N HIS A 153 8.36 -3.31 -0.55
CA HIS A 153 8.49 -4.70 -0.97
C HIS A 153 9.28 -5.58 0.01
N VAL A 154 10.06 -5.01 0.92
CA VAL A 154 10.79 -5.73 1.98
C VAL A 154 9.85 -6.08 3.14
N LEU A 155 8.88 -5.21 3.45
CA LEU A 155 7.87 -5.45 4.49
C LEU A 155 6.79 -6.47 4.10
N VAL A 156 6.71 -6.80 2.82
CA VAL A 156 5.74 -7.76 2.28
C VAL A 156 6.47 -9.06 1.99
N VAL A 157 5.93 -10.18 2.46
CA VAL A 157 6.49 -11.48 2.06
C VAL A 157 6.38 -11.63 0.55
N SER A 158 7.53 -11.71 -0.10
CA SER A 158 7.68 -11.68 -1.56
C SER A 158 8.24 -13.00 -2.10
N GLY A 159 8.27 -13.14 -3.42
CA GLY A 159 8.92 -14.26 -4.09
C GLY A 159 10.39 -14.46 -3.69
N MET A 160 11.11 -13.37 -3.39
CA MET A 160 12.48 -13.43 -2.87
C MET A 160 12.53 -14.14 -1.50
N HIS A 161 11.61 -13.82 -0.60
CA HIS A 161 11.50 -14.45 0.71
C HIS A 161 11.19 -15.95 0.58
N VAL A 162 10.26 -16.32 -0.31
CA VAL A 162 9.97 -17.74 -0.62
C VAL A 162 11.21 -18.45 -1.18
N SER A 163 11.95 -17.80 -2.07
CA SER A 163 13.18 -18.36 -2.65
C SER A 163 14.29 -18.58 -1.61
N ILE A 164 14.47 -17.65 -0.67
CA ILE A 164 15.43 -17.78 0.44
C ILE A 164 15.03 -18.95 1.33
N LEU A 165 13.77 -19.02 1.74
CA LEU A 165 13.29 -20.07 2.63
C LEU A 165 13.28 -21.45 1.95
N CYS A 166 12.77 -21.56 0.74
CA CYS A 166 12.68 -22.82 0.01
C CYS A 166 14.00 -23.26 -0.64
N GLY A 167 14.84 -22.31 -1.06
CA GLY A 167 16.09 -22.59 -1.78
C GLY A 167 17.33 -22.73 -0.90
N ASP A 168 17.58 -21.70 -0.08
CA ASP A 168 18.83 -21.60 0.68
C ASP A 168 18.81 -22.37 2.01
N VAL A 169 17.71 -22.32 2.76
CA VAL A 169 17.58 -23.11 4.00
C VAL A 169 17.68 -24.58 3.69
N PHE A 170 17.00 -25.05 2.63
CA PHE A 170 17.08 -26.44 2.21
C PHE A 170 18.37 -26.81 1.50
N GLY A 171 18.93 -25.89 0.73
CA GLY A 171 20.25 -26.10 0.10
C GLY A 171 21.36 -26.32 1.13
N SER A 172 21.27 -25.65 2.30
CA SER A 172 22.23 -25.81 3.38
C SER A 172 22.00 -27.08 4.22
N VAL A 173 20.75 -27.41 4.54
CA VAL A 173 20.36 -28.57 5.36
C VAL A 173 20.62 -29.88 4.62
N PHE A 174 20.32 -29.95 3.31
CA PHE A 174 20.52 -31.17 2.52
C PHE A 174 21.85 -31.23 1.75
N GLY A 175 22.81 -30.37 2.08
CA GLY A 175 24.21 -30.38 1.60
C GLY A 175 24.38 -29.87 0.17
N ARG A 176 25.29 -28.91 0.02
CA ARG A 176 25.76 -28.33 -1.25
C ARG A 176 26.59 -29.30 -2.14
N ARG A 177 26.71 -30.59 -1.80
CA ARG A 177 27.50 -31.52 -2.61
C ARG A 177 26.87 -31.70 -3.98
N ARG A 178 27.46 -31.04 -4.96
CA ARG A 178 27.09 -30.97 -6.39
C ARG A 178 27.24 -32.30 -7.15
N ARG A 179 27.61 -33.39 -6.49
CA ARG A 179 27.95 -34.68 -7.12
C ARG A 179 26.82 -35.68 -6.88
N GLU A 180 26.16 -36.06 -7.96
CA GLU A 180 25.32 -37.24 -8.14
C GLU A 180 24.26 -37.54 -7.08
N ARG A 181 23.28 -36.67 -6.95
CA ARG A 181 22.07 -37.03 -6.20
C ARG A 181 21.22 -37.98 -7.03
N SER A 182 20.92 -39.17 -6.46
CA SER A 182 19.92 -40.08 -6.99
C SER A 182 18.64 -39.30 -7.38
N TYR A 183 18.04 -39.67 -8.48
CA TYR A 183 16.80 -39.08 -8.97
C TYR A 183 15.68 -39.06 -7.91
N ARG A 184 15.61 -40.12 -7.08
CA ARG A 184 14.72 -40.19 -5.92
C ARG A 184 14.94 -39.01 -4.94
N SER A 185 16.19 -38.68 -4.61
CA SER A 185 16.52 -37.55 -3.72
C SER A 185 16.07 -36.21 -4.30
N ARG A 186 16.15 -36.01 -5.62
CA ARG A 186 15.67 -34.81 -6.29
C ARG A 186 14.14 -34.67 -6.22
N ARG A 187 13.41 -35.77 -6.42
CA ARG A 187 11.94 -35.82 -6.31
C ARG A 187 11.48 -35.55 -4.88
N VAL A 188 12.08 -36.17 -3.87
CA VAL A 188 11.76 -35.94 -2.45
C VAL A 188 12.01 -34.50 -2.08
N LYS A 189 13.14 -33.92 -2.52
CA LYS A 189 13.42 -32.48 -2.30
C LYS A 189 12.37 -31.59 -2.97
N ALA A 190 11.96 -31.87 -4.19
CA ALA A 190 10.96 -31.11 -4.92
C ALA A 190 9.60 -31.13 -4.20
N LEU A 191 9.14 -32.30 -3.74
CA LEU A 191 7.91 -32.44 -2.95
C LEU A 191 7.96 -31.64 -1.65
N PHE A 192 9.08 -31.78 -0.93
CA PHE A 192 9.24 -31.09 0.34
C PHE A 192 9.26 -29.56 0.14
N THR A 193 9.93 -29.06 -0.89
CA THR A 193 9.97 -27.64 -1.23
C THR A 193 8.57 -27.12 -1.62
N ALA A 194 7.81 -27.93 -2.38
CA ALA A 194 6.43 -27.62 -2.74
C ALA A 194 5.51 -27.58 -1.52
N PHE A 195 5.66 -28.51 -0.58
CA PHE A 195 4.94 -28.52 0.70
C PHE A 195 5.28 -27.29 1.55
N LEU A 196 6.56 -26.93 1.66
CA LEU A 196 7.00 -25.76 2.40
C LEU A 196 6.44 -24.46 1.79
N ALA A 197 6.42 -24.36 0.46
CA ALA A 197 5.83 -23.21 -0.22
C ALA A 197 4.32 -23.07 0.07
N LEU A 198 3.59 -24.20 0.15
CA LEU A 198 2.19 -24.23 0.56
C LEU A 198 2.01 -23.79 2.02
N LEU A 199 2.84 -24.32 2.92
CA LEU A 199 2.81 -23.96 4.34
C LEU A 199 3.08 -22.47 4.52
N LEU A 200 4.08 -21.92 3.82
CA LEU A 200 4.41 -20.50 3.86
C LEU A 200 3.27 -19.65 3.30
N ALA A 201 2.63 -20.07 2.19
CA ALA A 201 1.46 -19.38 1.67
C ALA A 201 0.32 -19.36 2.69
N GLY A 202 0.09 -20.45 3.40
CA GLY A 202 -0.90 -20.51 4.47
C GLY A 202 -0.56 -19.60 5.65
N VAL A 203 0.69 -19.63 6.13
CA VAL A 203 1.14 -18.78 7.25
C VAL A 203 1.06 -17.29 6.91
N THR A 204 1.33 -16.91 5.67
CA THR A 204 1.27 -15.51 5.21
C THR A 204 -0.13 -15.07 4.76
N GLY A 205 -1.16 -15.88 4.95
CA GLY A 205 -2.55 -15.57 4.62
C GLY A 205 -2.88 -15.60 3.13
N PHE A 206 -2.12 -16.35 2.31
CA PHE A 206 -2.32 -16.48 0.86
C PHE A 206 -2.24 -15.16 0.09
N THR A 207 -1.32 -14.28 0.47
CA THR A 207 -1.11 -13.04 -0.27
C THR A 207 -0.75 -13.31 -1.74
N PRO A 208 -1.19 -12.48 -2.71
CA PRO A 208 -1.00 -12.73 -4.15
C PRO A 208 0.46 -12.98 -4.54
N SER A 209 1.39 -12.22 -3.96
CA SER A 209 2.83 -12.37 -4.22
C SER A 209 3.38 -13.73 -3.78
N VAL A 210 2.93 -14.24 -2.62
CA VAL A 210 3.35 -15.55 -2.11
C VAL A 210 2.69 -16.68 -2.89
N CYS A 211 1.39 -16.54 -3.22
CA CYS A 211 0.68 -17.51 -4.07
C CYS A 211 1.38 -17.68 -5.43
N ARG A 212 1.73 -16.57 -6.09
CA ARG A 212 2.49 -16.62 -7.36
C ARG A 212 3.82 -17.35 -7.18
N ALA A 213 4.57 -17.03 -6.12
CA ALA A 213 5.85 -17.68 -5.85
C ALA A 213 5.71 -19.17 -5.52
N ALA A 214 4.66 -19.55 -4.78
CA ALA A 214 4.35 -20.94 -4.48
C ALA A 214 4.02 -21.72 -5.76
N VAL A 215 3.23 -21.16 -6.67
CA VAL A 215 2.95 -21.78 -7.97
C VAL A 215 4.23 -21.95 -8.79
N ALA A 216 5.12 -20.95 -8.80
CA ALA A 216 6.40 -21.08 -9.49
C ALA A 216 7.26 -22.23 -8.91
N VAL A 217 7.27 -22.40 -7.58
CA VAL A 217 7.91 -23.55 -6.92
C VAL A 217 7.24 -24.86 -7.32
N TRP A 218 5.91 -24.92 -7.41
CA TRP A 218 5.19 -26.12 -7.82
C TRP A 218 5.44 -26.48 -9.29
N VAL A 219 5.44 -25.50 -10.19
CA VAL A 219 5.79 -25.72 -11.61
C VAL A 219 7.23 -26.26 -11.73
N SER A 220 8.17 -25.69 -10.96
CA SER A 220 9.55 -26.19 -10.93
C SER A 220 9.64 -27.60 -10.34
N ALA A 221 8.88 -27.91 -9.30
CA ALA A 221 8.80 -29.26 -8.74
C ALA A 221 8.22 -30.26 -9.73
N LEU A 222 7.15 -29.88 -10.45
CA LEU A 222 6.55 -30.69 -11.50
C LEU A 222 7.55 -30.94 -12.64
N GLY A 223 8.32 -29.94 -13.05
CA GLY A 223 9.42 -30.08 -14.03
C GLY A 223 10.43 -31.19 -13.64
N VAL A 224 10.79 -31.30 -12.34
CA VAL A 224 11.64 -32.38 -11.83
C VAL A 224 10.98 -33.76 -11.96
N TRP A 225 9.65 -33.84 -11.86
CA TRP A 225 8.92 -35.10 -11.97
C TRP A 225 8.72 -35.54 -13.43
N VAL A 226 8.52 -34.61 -14.35
CA VAL A 226 8.20 -34.85 -15.77
C VAL A 226 9.46 -34.76 -16.66
N TYR A 227 10.64 -34.56 -16.07
CA TYR A 227 11.91 -34.32 -16.79
C TYR A 227 11.85 -33.11 -17.75
N GLY A 228 10.93 -32.18 -17.49
CA GLY A 228 10.78 -30.95 -18.26
C GLY A 228 11.67 -29.83 -17.73
N ALA A 229 12.09 -28.94 -18.61
CA ALA A 229 12.66 -27.67 -18.22
C ALA A 229 11.53 -26.73 -17.78
N SER A 230 11.65 -26.11 -16.60
CA SER A 230 10.76 -25.02 -16.19
C SER A 230 11.49 -23.70 -16.40
N ASP A 231 10.86 -22.75 -17.10
CA ASP A 231 11.34 -21.38 -17.20
C ASP A 231 10.51 -20.43 -16.33
N ALA A 232 11.02 -19.22 -16.14
CA ALA A 232 10.38 -18.23 -15.28
C ALA A 232 9.10 -17.65 -15.92
N LEU A 233 9.05 -17.51 -17.25
CA LEU A 233 7.87 -16.98 -17.96
C LEU A 233 6.73 -17.99 -17.95
N THR A 234 7.01 -19.28 -18.22
CA THR A 234 6.00 -20.34 -18.12
C THR A 234 5.45 -20.45 -16.69
N SER A 235 6.32 -20.36 -15.68
CA SER A 235 5.89 -20.37 -14.28
C SER A 235 5.02 -19.15 -13.93
N LEU A 236 5.37 -17.97 -14.45
CA LEU A 236 4.60 -16.74 -14.28
C LEU A 236 3.22 -16.85 -14.96
N ALA A 237 3.17 -17.33 -16.20
CA ALA A 237 1.92 -17.55 -16.94
C ALA A 237 1.02 -18.56 -16.22
N ALA A 238 1.56 -19.69 -15.78
CA ALA A 238 0.82 -20.69 -15.02
C ALA A 238 0.25 -20.10 -13.72
N ALA A 239 1.02 -19.28 -13.00
CA ALA A 239 0.52 -18.58 -11.82
C ALA A 239 -0.63 -17.63 -12.15
N GLY A 240 -0.51 -16.85 -13.23
CA GLY A 240 -1.58 -15.97 -13.69
C GLY A 240 -2.87 -16.72 -13.99
N ILE A 241 -2.79 -17.77 -14.79
CA ILE A 241 -3.94 -18.61 -15.15
C ILE A 241 -4.60 -19.23 -13.90
N LEU A 242 -3.82 -19.81 -12.99
CA LEU A 242 -4.37 -20.46 -11.79
C LEU A 242 -5.03 -19.46 -10.83
N MET A 243 -4.44 -18.28 -10.67
CA MET A 243 -5.01 -17.26 -9.79
C MET A 243 -6.29 -16.64 -10.38
N THR A 244 -6.31 -16.37 -11.69
CA THR A 244 -7.46 -15.77 -12.38
C THR A 244 -8.57 -16.77 -12.65
N ALA A 245 -8.26 -18.04 -12.86
CA ALA A 245 -9.27 -19.11 -13.03
C ALA A 245 -10.17 -19.25 -11.78
N ARG A 246 -9.64 -18.99 -10.59
CA ARG A 246 -10.41 -19.02 -9.34
C ARG A 246 -11.19 -17.73 -9.10
N ASN A 247 -10.59 -16.59 -9.41
CA ASN A 247 -11.18 -15.27 -9.27
C ASN A 247 -10.69 -14.37 -10.41
N SER A 248 -11.56 -14.10 -11.38
CA SER A 248 -11.22 -13.26 -12.54
C SER A 248 -10.88 -11.81 -12.15
N TYR A 249 -11.43 -11.31 -11.04
CA TYR A 249 -11.10 -9.98 -10.50
C TYR A 249 -9.74 -9.91 -9.82
N ALA A 250 -9.06 -11.04 -9.58
CA ALA A 250 -7.72 -11.04 -9.01
C ALA A 250 -6.70 -10.20 -9.79
N VAL A 251 -6.94 -9.98 -11.09
CA VAL A 251 -6.11 -9.07 -11.93
C VAL A 251 -6.19 -7.63 -11.45
N CYS A 252 -7.31 -7.21 -10.85
CA CYS A 252 -7.51 -5.86 -10.34
C CYS A 252 -6.87 -5.62 -8.97
N ASP A 253 -6.34 -6.67 -8.32
CA ASP A 253 -5.60 -6.54 -7.06
C ASP A 253 -4.23 -5.91 -7.29
N ILE A 254 -3.93 -4.85 -6.53
CA ILE A 254 -2.66 -4.11 -6.63
C ILE A 254 -1.45 -5.01 -6.36
N GLY A 255 -1.58 -5.95 -5.41
CA GLY A 255 -0.52 -6.91 -5.08
C GLY A 255 -0.25 -7.88 -6.22
N PHE A 256 -1.30 -8.28 -6.96
CA PHE A 256 -1.16 -9.07 -8.18
C PHE A 256 -0.43 -8.27 -9.25
N GLU A 257 -0.93 -7.08 -9.62
CA GLU A 257 -0.35 -6.23 -10.66
C GLU A 257 1.13 -5.92 -10.40
N LEU A 258 1.45 -5.43 -9.19
CA LEU A 258 2.83 -5.11 -8.81
C LEU A 258 3.74 -6.35 -8.77
N SER A 259 3.22 -7.50 -8.34
CA SER A 259 4.00 -8.73 -8.29
C SER A 259 4.38 -9.24 -9.69
N PHE A 260 3.43 -9.19 -10.64
CA PHE A 260 3.69 -9.60 -12.01
C PHE A 260 4.59 -8.61 -12.74
N ALA A 261 4.33 -7.31 -12.61
CA ALA A 261 5.18 -6.26 -13.18
C ALA A 261 6.63 -6.36 -12.66
N ALA A 262 6.81 -6.53 -11.34
CA ALA A 262 8.14 -6.67 -10.75
C ALA A 262 8.90 -7.89 -11.28
N VAL A 263 8.24 -9.04 -11.47
CA VAL A 263 8.90 -10.23 -12.03
C VAL A 263 9.31 -10.02 -13.47
N LEU A 264 8.45 -9.45 -14.31
CA LEU A 264 8.81 -9.10 -15.69
C LEU A 264 10.01 -8.14 -15.71
N GLY A 265 10.00 -7.13 -14.85
CA GLY A 265 11.11 -6.21 -14.69
C GLY A 265 12.40 -6.90 -14.22
N THR A 266 12.32 -7.83 -13.25
CA THR A 266 13.51 -8.57 -12.78
C THR A 266 14.10 -9.47 -13.87
N LEU A 267 13.25 -10.12 -14.69
CA LEU A 267 13.70 -10.92 -15.83
C LEU A 267 14.40 -10.06 -16.87
N ALA A 268 13.83 -8.90 -17.22
CA ALA A 268 14.44 -7.95 -18.13
C ALA A 268 15.77 -7.41 -17.57
N GLY A 269 15.85 -7.10 -16.28
CA GLY A 269 17.06 -6.64 -15.61
C GLY A 269 18.17 -7.69 -15.56
N ALA A 270 17.82 -8.95 -15.35
CA ALA A 270 18.79 -10.07 -15.41
C ALA A 270 19.34 -10.25 -16.83
N GLU A 271 18.51 -10.11 -17.88
CA GLU A 271 18.98 -10.15 -19.27
C GLU A 271 19.89 -8.98 -19.57
N LEU A 272 19.49 -7.74 -19.19
CA LEU A 272 20.30 -6.54 -19.36
C LEU A 272 21.67 -6.70 -18.68
N SER A 273 21.69 -7.22 -17.44
CA SER A 273 22.93 -7.49 -16.71
C SER A 273 23.83 -8.47 -17.47
N ARG A 274 23.26 -9.56 -18.03
CA ARG A 274 24.01 -10.54 -18.83
C ARG A 274 24.63 -9.89 -20.05
N HIS A 275 23.89 -9.05 -20.78
CA HIS A 275 24.41 -8.29 -21.93
C HIS A 275 25.54 -7.33 -21.53
N LEU A 276 25.40 -6.58 -20.46
CA LEU A 276 26.44 -5.68 -19.96
C LEU A 276 27.72 -6.46 -19.57
N HIS A 277 27.57 -7.60 -18.88
CA HIS A 277 28.71 -8.43 -18.55
C HIS A 277 29.42 -8.98 -19.79
N ALA A 278 28.69 -9.38 -20.83
CA ALA A 278 29.28 -9.83 -22.09
C ALA A 278 30.06 -8.70 -22.78
N LEU A 279 29.52 -7.48 -22.81
CA LEU A 279 30.19 -6.30 -23.37
C LEU A 279 31.48 -5.98 -22.58
N PHE A 280 31.44 -5.98 -21.26
CA PHE A 280 32.63 -5.74 -20.42
C PHE A 280 33.68 -6.85 -20.55
N ALA A 281 33.26 -8.10 -20.74
CA ALA A 281 34.17 -9.21 -20.95
C ALA A 281 34.87 -9.13 -22.31
N ALA A 282 34.18 -8.68 -23.36
CA ALA A 282 34.74 -8.49 -24.70
C ALA A 282 35.84 -7.42 -24.75
N HIS A 283 35.79 -6.40 -23.90
CA HIS A 283 36.78 -5.33 -23.81
C HIS A 283 37.94 -5.64 -22.83
N ALA A 284 37.86 -6.72 -22.07
CA ALA A 284 38.91 -7.08 -21.15
C ALA A 284 40.07 -7.82 -21.87
N THR A 285 41.16 -7.12 -22.12
CA THR A 285 42.39 -7.74 -22.63
C THR A 285 42.93 -8.79 -21.65
N ARG A 286 42.98 -10.03 -22.11
CA ARG A 286 43.32 -11.25 -21.37
C ARG A 286 44.85 -11.32 -21.17
N LYS A 287 45.44 -10.62 -20.18
CA LYS A 287 46.90 -10.62 -20.06
C LYS A 287 47.51 -11.08 -18.75
N LYS A 288 46.80 -11.46 -17.68
CA LYS A 288 47.39 -12.09 -16.47
C LYS A 288 46.34 -12.81 -15.64
N LYS A 289 46.77 -13.89 -14.91
CA LYS A 289 45.92 -14.54 -13.89
C LYS A 289 45.54 -13.48 -12.83
N PRO A 290 44.24 -13.25 -12.58
CA PRO A 290 43.81 -12.21 -11.67
C PRO A 290 44.24 -12.52 -10.24
N SER A 291 44.73 -11.52 -9.50
CA SER A 291 45.00 -11.63 -8.07
C SER A 291 43.71 -11.91 -7.29
N VAL A 292 43.83 -12.36 -6.05
CA VAL A 292 42.67 -12.64 -5.17
C VAL A 292 41.82 -11.37 -5.02
N LEU A 293 42.44 -10.20 -4.83
CA LEU A 293 41.77 -8.91 -4.72
C LEU A 293 41.00 -8.56 -6.01
N GLN A 294 41.59 -8.82 -7.18
CA GLN A 294 40.94 -8.58 -8.47
C GLN A 294 39.75 -9.53 -8.70
N ARG A 295 39.78 -10.75 -8.15
CA ARG A 295 38.63 -11.68 -8.17
C ARG A 295 37.52 -11.15 -7.29
N ILE A 296 37.81 -10.69 -6.07
CA ILE A 296 36.84 -10.11 -5.13
C ILE A 296 36.20 -8.86 -5.76
N LEU A 297 37.02 -7.93 -6.27
CA LEU A 297 36.52 -6.71 -6.91
C LEU A 297 35.65 -6.99 -8.15
N ARG A 298 36.00 -8.00 -8.97
CA ARG A 298 35.15 -8.42 -10.09
C ARG A 298 33.82 -8.99 -9.59
N HIS A 299 33.86 -9.81 -8.55
CA HIS A 299 32.63 -10.38 -7.99
C HIS A 299 31.71 -9.31 -7.42
N VAL A 300 32.26 -8.38 -6.64
CA VAL A 300 31.51 -7.22 -6.09
C VAL A 300 30.93 -6.37 -7.22
N ARG A 301 31.74 -6.00 -8.24
CA ARG A 301 31.26 -5.25 -9.39
C ARG A 301 30.17 -5.98 -10.16
N SER A 302 30.32 -7.29 -10.38
CA SER A 302 29.31 -8.10 -11.06
C SER A 302 27.99 -8.12 -10.28
N SER A 303 28.06 -8.35 -8.98
CA SER A 303 26.89 -8.37 -8.10
C SER A 303 26.19 -7.00 -8.03
N LEU A 304 26.95 -5.91 -7.93
CA LEU A 304 26.41 -4.56 -7.96
C LEU A 304 25.73 -4.23 -9.30
N THR A 305 26.37 -4.56 -10.43
CA THR A 305 25.77 -4.34 -11.76
C THR A 305 24.46 -5.12 -11.89
N GLU A 306 24.43 -6.36 -11.47
CA GLU A 306 23.22 -7.19 -11.50
C GLU A 306 22.11 -6.60 -10.60
N THR A 307 22.42 -6.23 -9.36
CA THR A 307 21.45 -5.63 -8.44
C THR A 307 20.88 -4.31 -8.98
N VAL A 308 21.74 -3.45 -9.54
CA VAL A 308 21.30 -2.18 -10.14
C VAL A 308 20.42 -2.42 -11.36
N CYS A 309 20.82 -3.28 -12.29
CA CYS A 309 20.03 -3.59 -13.49
C CYS A 309 18.66 -4.16 -13.12
N ILE A 310 18.61 -5.12 -12.21
CA ILE A 310 17.36 -5.71 -11.71
C ILE A 310 16.51 -4.63 -11.02
N GLY A 311 17.10 -3.83 -10.13
CA GLY A 311 16.40 -2.77 -9.40
C GLY A 311 15.80 -1.71 -10.34
N VAL A 312 16.55 -1.24 -11.33
CA VAL A 312 16.07 -0.26 -12.32
C VAL A 312 14.94 -0.83 -13.16
N CYS A 313 15.12 -2.03 -13.72
CA CYS A 313 14.09 -2.65 -14.56
C CYS A 313 12.82 -3.02 -13.77
N ALA A 314 12.96 -3.51 -12.55
CA ALA A 314 11.82 -3.81 -11.68
C ALA A 314 11.06 -2.54 -11.28
N SER A 315 11.76 -1.46 -10.94
CA SER A 315 11.16 -0.16 -10.64
C SER A 315 10.47 0.44 -11.86
N ALA A 316 11.09 0.35 -13.04
CA ALA A 316 10.51 0.83 -14.29
C ALA A 316 9.24 0.05 -14.68
N ALA A 317 9.22 -1.26 -14.48
CA ALA A 317 8.04 -2.09 -14.74
C ALA A 317 6.91 -1.84 -13.73
N ALA A 318 7.22 -1.57 -12.47
CA ALA A 318 6.25 -1.27 -11.43
C ALA A 318 5.72 0.18 -11.51
N PHE A 319 6.48 1.09 -12.09
CA PHE A 319 6.16 2.52 -12.13
C PHE A 319 4.77 2.82 -12.72
N PRO A 320 4.35 2.29 -13.88
CA PRO A 320 3.03 2.54 -14.44
C PRO A 320 1.90 2.10 -13.49
N VAL A 321 2.07 0.94 -12.84
CA VAL A 321 1.07 0.42 -11.89
C VAL A 321 0.94 1.34 -10.68
N LEU A 322 2.07 1.75 -10.09
CA LEU A 322 2.08 2.66 -8.94
C LEU A 322 1.38 3.98 -9.27
N VAL A 323 1.70 4.56 -10.42
CA VAL A 323 1.13 5.84 -10.87
C VAL A 323 -0.37 5.72 -11.14
N LEU A 324 -0.81 4.71 -11.93
CA LEU A 324 -2.22 4.50 -12.27
C LEU A 324 -3.08 4.21 -11.04
N ARG A 325 -2.49 3.63 -9.99
CA ARG A 325 -3.15 3.38 -8.71
C ARG A 325 -3.01 4.54 -7.72
N GLY A 326 -2.45 5.68 -8.11
CA GLY A 326 -2.25 6.85 -7.25
C GLY A 326 -1.33 6.59 -6.06
N LEU A 327 -0.39 5.66 -6.19
CA LEU A 327 0.58 5.32 -5.16
C LEU A 327 1.87 6.14 -5.32
N SER A 328 2.55 6.41 -4.21
CA SER A 328 3.81 7.15 -4.24
C SER A 328 4.96 6.33 -4.86
N VAL A 329 5.80 7.00 -5.60
CA VAL A 329 7.03 6.46 -6.18
C VAL A 329 8.23 7.11 -5.51
N SER A 330 9.22 6.31 -5.11
CA SER A 330 10.47 6.82 -4.53
C SER A 330 11.59 6.77 -5.55
N ILE A 331 12.25 7.90 -5.76
CA ILE A 331 13.46 7.94 -6.61
C ILE A 331 14.63 7.18 -5.98
N TYR A 332 14.58 6.97 -4.67
CA TYR A 332 15.62 6.25 -3.92
C TYR A 332 15.43 4.73 -3.91
N ALA A 333 14.41 4.18 -4.55
CA ALA A 333 14.10 2.76 -4.51
C ALA A 333 15.28 1.86 -4.94
N VAL A 334 15.99 2.23 -6.03
CA VAL A 334 17.16 1.48 -6.52
C VAL A 334 18.33 1.61 -5.56
N LEU A 335 18.61 2.82 -5.06
CA LEU A 335 19.70 3.07 -4.10
C LEU A 335 19.46 2.31 -2.80
N SER A 336 18.26 2.38 -2.26
CA SER A 336 17.85 1.67 -1.06
C SER A 336 17.90 0.15 -1.27
N GLY A 337 17.51 -0.33 -2.45
CA GLY A 337 17.65 -1.74 -2.82
C GLY A 337 19.10 -2.20 -2.74
N VAL A 338 20.03 -1.47 -3.38
CA VAL A 338 21.47 -1.80 -3.34
C VAL A 338 22.00 -1.79 -1.90
N ALA A 339 21.61 -0.79 -1.10
CA ALA A 339 22.08 -0.66 0.28
C ALA A 339 21.56 -1.75 1.23
N VAL A 340 20.36 -2.29 0.98
CA VAL A 340 19.60 -3.08 1.95
C VAL A 340 19.46 -4.55 1.57
N LEU A 341 19.37 -4.91 0.28
CA LEU A 341 19.05 -6.29 -0.16
C LEU A 341 20.02 -7.35 0.38
N TRP A 342 21.29 -7.03 0.58
CA TRP A 342 22.27 -7.95 1.17
C TRP A 342 21.97 -8.30 2.62
N MET A 343 21.25 -7.41 3.36
CA MET A 343 20.86 -7.63 4.75
C MET A 343 19.60 -8.50 4.87
N VAL A 344 18.73 -8.49 3.86
CA VAL A 344 17.43 -9.20 3.92
C VAL A 344 17.60 -10.69 4.18
N LYS A 345 18.55 -11.33 3.51
CA LYS A 345 18.79 -12.76 3.69
C LYS A 345 19.24 -13.14 5.10
N PRO A 346 20.30 -12.53 5.69
CA PRO A 346 20.66 -12.82 7.08
C PRO A 346 19.54 -12.44 8.06
N MET A 347 18.84 -11.34 7.86
CA MET A 347 17.70 -10.96 8.71
C MET A 347 16.62 -12.04 8.70
N MET A 348 16.24 -12.55 7.54
CA MET A 348 15.24 -13.62 7.44
C MET A 348 15.68 -14.92 8.12
N LEU A 349 16.94 -15.31 7.99
CA LEU A 349 17.46 -16.51 8.63
C LEU A 349 17.49 -16.36 10.15
N LEU A 350 17.95 -15.21 10.64
CA LEU A 350 17.95 -14.90 12.07
C LEU A 350 16.53 -14.81 12.62
N SER A 351 15.61 -14.15 11.92
CA SER A 351 14.21 -14.04 12.36
C SER A 351 13.53 -15.41 12.41
N LEU A 352 13.75 -16.26 11.42
CA LEU A 352 13.23 -17.62 11.43
C LEU A 352 13.80 -18.43 12.60
N GLY A 353 15.12 -18.33 12.82
CA GLY A 353 15.80 -18.95 13.98
C GLY A 353 15.23 -18.47 15.31
N THR A 354 15.02 -17.16 15.46
CA THR A 354 14.39 -16.57 16.64
C THR A 354 12.95 -17.04 16.80
N ALA A 355 12.14 -17.02 15.73
CA ALA A 355 10.76 -17.45 15.78
C ALA A 355 10.60 -18.89 16.30
N PHE A 356 11.44 -19.81 15.83
CA PHE A 356 11.41 -21.21 16.27
C PHE A 356 12.05 -21.41 17.65
N ALA A 357 13.18 -20.75 17.96
CA ALA A 357 13.82 -20.85 19.25
C ALA A 357 12.91 -20.38 20.39
N GLY A 358 12.11 -19.33 20.17
CA GLY A 358 11.15 -18.83 21.15
C GLY A 358 9.96 -19.76 21.42
N LEU A 359 9.72 -20.77 20.55
CA LEU A 359 8.70 -21.80 20.82
C LEU A 359 9.21 -22.90 21.77
N VAL A 360 10.54 -22.98 22.00
CA VAL A 360 11.19 -24.02 22.80
C VAL A 360 11.81 -23.38 24.05
N PRO A 361 11.22 -23.56 25.25
CA PRO A 361 11.72 -22.94 26.49
C PRO A 361 13.19 -23.23 26.78
N ALA A 362 13.67 -24.42 26.47
CA ALA A 362 15.07 -24.83 26.65
C ALA A 362 16.07 -24.08 25.76
N ALA A 363 15.59 -23.45 24.65
CA ALA A 363 16.43 -22.69 23.72
C ALA A 363 16.52 -21.19 24.06
N ARG A 364 16.12 -20.76 25.25
CA ARG A 364 16.07 -19.34 25.65
C ARG A 364 17.38 -18.58 25.46
N PRO A 365 18.60 -19.11 25.81
CA PRO A 365 19.85 -18.39 25.55
C PRO A 365 20.14 -18.21 24.06
N LEU A 366 19.79 -19.19 23.24
CA LEU A 366 19.91 -19.11 21.78
C LEU A 366 18.92 -18.11 21.20
N TYR A 367 17.69 -18.09 21.71
CA TYR A 367 16.63 -17.15 21.35
C TYR A 367 17.07 -15.70 21.58
N THR A 368 17.58 -15.36 22.77
CA THR A 368 18.04 -14.00 23.07
C THR A 368 19.24 -13.58 22.24
N MET A 369 20.22 -14.48 22.03
CA MET A 369 21.39 -14.17 21.22
C MET A 369 21.04 -13.92 19.76
N ILE A 370 20.27 -14.79 19.13
CA ILE A 370 19.84 -14.65 17.73
C ILE A 370 18.90 -13.44 17.59
N GLY A 371 17.99 -13.24 18.57
CA GLY A 371 17.07 -12.13 18.63
C GLY A 371 17.77 -10.77 18.63
N LYS A 372 18.78 -10.59 19.46
CA LYS A 372 19.58 -9.36 19.50
C LYS A 372 20.32 -9.08 18.19
N ALA A 373 20.85 -10.12 17.54
CA ALA A 373 21.47 -9.97 16.23
C ALA A 373 20.46 -9.55 15.16
N ALA A 374 19.26 -10.14 15.16
CA ALA A 374 18.17 -9.78 14.27
C ALA A 374 17.68 -8.35 14.53
N GLU A 375 17.52 -7.97 15.80
CA GLU A 375 17.14 -6.62 16.23
C GLU A 375 18.15 -5.56 15.77
N PHE A 376 19.44 -5.81 15.92
CA PHE A 376 20.49 -4.91 15.46
C PHE A 376 20.42 -4.65 13.95
N LEU A 377 20.31 -5.70 13.14
CA LEU A 377 20.21 -5.55 11.69
C LEU A 377 18.92 -4.83 11.29
N THR A 378 17.82 -5.15 11.94
CA THR A 378 16.52 -4.48 11.70
C THR A 378 16.58 -3.01 12.11
N GLY A 379 17.22 -2.70 13.24
CA GLY A 379 17.44 -1.32 13.67
C GLY A 379 18.26 -0.51 12.67
N LEU A 380 19.25 -1.12 12.00
CA LEU A 380 20.01 -0.48 10.94
C LEU A 380 19.13 -0.22 9.71
N LEU A 381 18.30 -1.19 9.32
CA LEU A 381 17.35 -1.06 8.24
C LEU A 381 16.30 0.03 8.51
N ASN A 382 15.74 0.07 9.73
CA ASN A 382 14.76 1.08 10.14
C ASN A 382 15.38 2.50 10.09
N ARG A 383 16.60 2.66 10.60
CA ARG A 383 17.33 3.94 10.51
C ARG A 383 17.58 4.37 9.08
N TRP A 384 17.96 3.46 8.20
CA TRP A 384 18.09 3.74 6.77
C TRP A 384 16.78 4.21 6.16
N ALA A 385 15.67 3.48 6.41
CA ALA A 385 14.36 3.81 5.86
C ALA A 385 13.88 5.20 6.33
N VAL A 386 14.03 5.51 7.62
CA VAL A 386 13.67 6.82 8.20
C VAL A 386 14.56 7.92 7.61
N TRP A 387 15.87 7.69 7.51
CA TRP A 387 16.80 8.68 6.96
C TRP A 387 16.52 9.01 5.50
N VAL A 388 16.26 7.99 4.66
CA VAL A 388 15.93 8.19 3.24
C VAL A 388 14.56 8.86 3.09
N SER A 389 13.57 8.45 3.88
CA SER A 389 12.21 9.00 3.79
C SER A 389 12.13 10.50 4.11
N ALA A 390 13.10 11.02 4.86
CA ALA A 390 13.22 12.45 5.15
C ALA A 390 13.86 13.27 4.01
N LYS A 391 14.32 12.62 2.93
CA LYS A 391 14.96 13.32 1.80
C LYS A 391 13.92 13.79 0.77
N PRO A 392 14.18 14.90 0.06
CA PRO A 392 13.32 15.37 -1.01
C PRO A 392 13.21 14.29 -2.12
N GLY A 393 12.00 14.05 -2.63
CA GLY A 393 11.74 13.01 -3.63
C GLY A 393 11.54 11.61 -3.07
N ALA A 394 11.48 11.44 -1.75
CA ALA A 394 11.20 10.18 -1.07
C ALA A 394 9.71 9.80 -1.07
N GLY A 395 8.94 10.15 -2.02
CA GLY A 395 7.51 9.84 -2.10
C GLY A 395 6.85 10.80 -3.05
N LEU A 396 7.17 10.66 -4.34
CA LEU A 396 6.55 11.47 -5.38
C LEU A 396 5.20 10.89 -5.74
N TYR A 397 4.21 11.73 -5.79
CA TYR A 397 2.89 11.43 -6.35
C TYR A 397 2.76 12.11 -7.71
N PHE A 398 2.08 11.46 -8.62
CA PHE A 398 1.85 11.95 -9.97
C PHE A 398 0.35 12.12 -10.19
N ASP A 399 -0.05 13.13 -10.94
CA ASP A 399 -1.41 13.21 -11.47
C ASP A 399 -1.66 12.00 -12.36
N THR A 400 -2.73 11.24 -12.05
CA THR A 400 -2.98 9.93 -12.65
C THR A 400 -3.18 10.00 -14.16
N ASN A 401 -3.91 11.01 -14.65
CA ASN A 401 -4.25 11.13 -16.07
C ASN A 401 -3.03 11.54 -16.91
N TYR A 402 -2.31 12.57 -16.46
CA TYR A 402 -1.10 13.03 -17.14
C TYR A 402 0.01 11.98 -17.10
N ALA A 403 0.22 11.37 -15.94
CA ALA A 403 1.24 10.34 -15.77
C ALA A 403 0.92 9.06 -16.54
N ALA A 404 -0.35 8.66 -16.66
CA ALA A 404 -0.76 7.57 -17.55
C ALA A 404 -0.38 7.84 -19.00
N LEU A 405 -0.64 9.06 -19.49
CA LEU A 405 -0.27 9.47 -20.85
C LEU A 405 1.24 9.42 -21.06
N VAL A 406 2.02 9.92 -20.10
CA VAL A 406 3.50 9.87 -20.14
C VAL A 406 3.99 8.42 -20.13
N CYS A 407 3.43 7.56 -19.29
CA CYS A 407 3.79 6.13 -19.26
C CYS A 407 3.50 5.44 -20.59
N LEU A 408 2.33 5.69 -21.19
CA LEU A 408 1.97 5.15 -22.50
C LEU A 408 2.93 5.63 -23.59
N LEU A 409 3.28 6.92 -23.59
CA LEU A 409 4.24 7.48 -24.52
C LEU A 409 5.62 6.82 -24.38
N LEU A 410 6.13 6.70 -23.15
CA LEU A 410 7.41 6.05 -22.89
C LEU A 410 7.41 4.57 -23.28
N MET A 411 6.32 3.84 -23.02
CA MET A 411 6.18 2.45 -23.47
C MET A 411 6.14 2.33 -24.99
N ALA A 412 5.41 3.22 -25.67
CA ALA A 412 5.39 3.27 -27.14
C ALA A 412 6.79 3.57 -27.72
N LEU A 413 7.51 4.54 -27.16
CA LEU A 413 8.88 4.85 -27.57
C LEU A 413 9.84 3.69 -27.32
N CYS A 414 9.70 2.96 -26.19
CA CYS A 414 10.47 1.74 -25.94
C CYS A 414 10.17 0.66 -26.99
N GLY A 415 8.89 0.45 -27.32
CA GLY A 415 8.49 -0.47 -28.37
C GLY A 415 9.05 -0.11 -29.73
N LEU A 416 8.96 1.15 -30.14
CA LEU A 416 9.53 1.66 -31.39
C LEU A 416 11.05 1.52 -31.42
N ALA A 417 11.75 1.86 -30.35
CA ALA A 417 13.20 1.71 -30.24
C ALA A 417 13.62 0.23 -30.37
N HIS A 418 12.82 -0.69 -29.81
CA HIS A 418 13.04 -2.13 -29.97
C HIS A 418 12.81 -2.59 -31.41
N LEU A 419 11.70 -2.21 -32.04
CA LEU A 419 11.36 -2.57 -33.43
C LEU A 419 12.41 -2.05 -34.42
N TRP A 420 12.88 -0.82 -34.25
CA TRP A 420 13.90 -0.20 -35.11
C TRP A 420 15.33 -0.58 -34.72
N LYS A 421 15.50 -1.48 -33.74
CA LYS A 421 16.83 -1.94 -33.28
C LYS A 421 17.76 -0.78 -32.93
N VAL A 422 17.20 0.29 -32.34
CA VAL A 422 17.97 1.48 -31.92
C VAL A 422 18.99 1.07 -30.88
N ARG A 423 20.23 1.55 -31.05
CA ARG A 423 21.30 1.25 -30.08
C ARG A 423 20.93 1.79 -28.69
N LEU A 424 21.11 0.99 -27.65
CA LEU A 424 20.83 1.37 -26.26
C LEU A 424 21.47 2.69 -25.83
N ARG A 425 22.65 3.00 -26.37
CA ARG A 425 23.37 4.28 -26.13
C ARG A 425 22.58 5.52 -26.59
N VAL A 426 21.65 5.37 -27.54
CA VAL A 426 20.78 6.44 -28.06
C VAL A 426 19.40 6.34 -27.45
N ALA A 427 18.85 5.13 -27.32
CA ALA A 427 17.50 4.90 -26.78
C ALA A 427 17.37 5.36 -25.32
N VAL A 428 18.32 5.02 -24.46
CA VAL A 428 18.24 5.37 -23.03
C VAL A 428 18.31 6.88 -22.80
N PRO A 429 19.26 7.65 -23.35
CA PRO A 429 19.24 9.11 -23.21
C PRO A 429 17.98 9.75 -23.81
N GLY A 430 17.48 9.24 -24.93
CA GLY A 430 16.26 9.73 -25.55
C GLY A 430 15.04 9.54 -24.65
N LEU A 431 14.88 8.38 -24.04
CA LEU A 431 13.79 8.11 -23.10
C LEU A 431 13.91 8.96 -21.82
N LEU A 432 15.11 9.12 -21.27
CA LEU A 432 15.34 9.98 -20.11
C LEU A 432 15.04 11.45 -20.42
N LEU A 433 15.45 11.93 -21.60
CA LEU A 433 15.13 13.29 -22.03
C LEU A 433 13.62 13.50 -22.21
N THR A 434 12.93 12.53 -22.83
CA THR A 434 11.46 12.58 -22.98
C THR A 434 10.76 12.60 -21.62
N ALA A 435 11.20 11.77 -20.67
CA ALA A 435 10.67 11.75 -19.32
C ALA A 435 10.91 13.10 -18.60
N ALA A 436 12.12 13.65 -18.70
CA ALA A 436 12.47 14.94 -18.10
C ALA A 436 11.65 16.10 -18.71
N LEU A 437 11.47 16.12 -20.03
CA LEU A 437 10.64 17.12 -20.72
C LEU A 437 9.16 16.98 -20.33
N ALA A 438 8.65 15.75 -20.22
CA ALA A 438 7.28 15.51 -19.78
C ALA A 438 7.06 16.00 -18.34
N ILE A 439 7.97 15.69 -17.41
CA ILE A 439 7.90 16.17 -16.02
C ILE A 439 7.96 17.72 -16.01
N GLY A 440 8.87 18.32 -16.76
CA GLY A 440 8.98 19.77 -16.86
C GLY A 440 7.72 20.43 -17.41
N ALA A 441 7.13 19.87 -18.48
CA ALA A 441 5.88 20.34 -19.06
C ALA A 441 4.71 20.19 -18.09
N GLY A 442 4.59 19.05 -17.37
CA GLY A 442 3.58 18.84 -16.34
C GLY A 442 3.65 19.89 -15.23
N ASN A 443 4.85 20.12 -14.69
CA ASN A 443 5.08 21.14 -13.68
C ASN A 443 4.74 22.56 -14.16
N ALA A 444 5.07 22.88 -15.42
CA ALA A 444 4.73 24.19 -16.00
C ALA A 444 3.23 24.35 -16.21
N LEU A 445 2.54 23.31 -16.68
CA LEU A 445 1.08 23.33 -16.90
C LEU A 445 0.27 23.42 -15.60
N CYS A 446 0.77 22.82 -14.52
CA CYS A 446 0.09 22.77 -13.20
C CYS A 446 0.51 23.91 -12.26
N ARG A 447 1.44 24.79 -12.68
CA ARG A 447 2.05 25.80 -11.79
C ARG A 447 1.04 26.77 -11.16
N ASP A 448 0.00 27.14 -11.90
CA ASP A 448 -0.97 28.14 -11.47
C ASP A 448 -2.34 27.52 -11.11
N VAL A 449 -2.41 26.20 -11.01
CA VAL A 449 -3.66 25.51 -10.68
C VAL A 449 -3.83 25.42 -9.17
N VAL A 450 -4.96 25.89 -8.67
CA VAL A 450 -5.40 25.68 -7.28
C VAL A 450 -6.34 24.50 -7.25
N HIS A 451 -6.05 23.53 -6.40
CA HIS A 451 -6.89 22.37 -6.18
C HIS A 451 -7.66 22.52 -4.88
N ILE A 452 -8.95 22.27 -4.92
CA ILE A 452 -9.82 22.20 -3.75
C ILE A 452 -10.30 20.77 -3.64
N ASP A 453 -9.84 20.07 -2.62
CA ASP A 453 -10.16 18.66 -2.39
C ASP A 453 -11.01 18.53 -1.14
N LEU A 454 -12.07 17.74 -1.23
CA LEU A 454 -12.89 17.34 -0.10
C LEU A 454 -12.48 15.92 0.30
N VAL A 455 -12.02 15.74 1.54
CA VAL A 455 -11.26 14.54 1.94
C VAL A 455 -11.79 13.97 3.25
N GLY A 456 -11.92 12.65 3.33
CA GLY A 456 -12.24 11.94 4.55
C GLY A 456 -13.69 11.46 4.63
N SER A 457 -14.29 11.39 5.82
CA SER A 457 -15.64 10.86 6.03
C SER A 457 -16.71 11.73 5.39
N ALA A 458 -17.70 11.12 4.74
CA ALA A 458 -18.83 11.81 4.12
C ALA A 458 -19.59 12.75 5.09
N ASN A 459 -19.67 12.37 6.37
CA ASN A 459 -20.38 13.15 7.38
C ASN A 459 -19.62 14.42 7.82
N SER A 460 -18.29 14.39 7.75
CA SER A 460 -17.44 15.49 8.23
C SER A 460 -16.12 15.57 7.47
N PRO A 461 -16.17 15.87 6.15
CA PRO A 461 -14.95 15.91 5.33
C PRO A 461 -14.10 17.13 5.66
N ALA A 462 -12.77 16.97 5.59
CA ALA A 462 -11.84 18.08 5.57
C ALA A 462 -11.82 18.74 4.19
N VAL A 463 -11.59 20.04 4.15
CA VAL A 463 -11.38 20.81 2.91
C VAL A 463 -9.91 21.15 2.82
N VAL A 464 -9.30 20.81 1.71
CA VAL A 464 -7.89 21.09 1.40
C VAL A 464 -7.82 21.99 0.19
N VAL A 465 -7.28 23.17 0.34
CA VAL A 465 -6.97 24.07 -0.77
C VAL A 465 -5.46 24.03 -0.97
N SER A 466 -4.99 23.49 -2.08
CA SER A 466 -3.56 23.35 -2.35
C SER A 466 -3.15 24.02 -3.66
N GLN A 467 -2.00 24.70 -3.62
CA GLN A 467 -1.35 25.28 -4.79
C GLN A 467 0.15 25.04 -4.69
N ASN A 468 0.75 24.49 -5.74
CA ASN A 468 2.16 24.10 -5.76
C ASN A 468 2.50 23.16 -4.58
N HIS A 469 3.28 23.65 -3.59
CA HIS A 469 3.73 22.89 -2.42
C HIS A 469 3.15 23.39 -1.10
N THR A 470 2.19 24.32 -1.18
CA THR A 470 1.52 24.91 -0.02
C THR A 470 0.05 24.51 0.04
N ALA A 471 -0.53 24.49 1.22
CA ALA A 471 -1.95 24.21 1.39
C ALA A 471 -2.57 24.99 2.55
N VAL A 472 -3.87 25.23 2.42
CA VAL A 472 -4.77 25.64 3.49
C VAL A 472 -5.67 24.47 3.82
N VAL A 473 -5.75 24.08 5.08
CA VAL A 473 -6.51 22.92 5.54
C VAL A 473 -7.58 23.37 6.53
N LEU A 474 -8.82 23.04 6.21
CA LEU A 474 -9.96 23.16 7.10
C LEU A 474 -10.30 21.78 7.62
N PHE A 475 -9.87 21.47 8.84
CA PHE A 475 -10.03 20.16 9.42
C PHE A 475 -11.34 20.04 10.19
N ARG A 476 -12.09 19.00 9.86
CA ARG A 476 -13.26 18.52 10.57
C ARG A 476 -13.34 17.01 10.42
N GLY A 477 -13.86 16.34 11.42
CA GLY A 477 -13.92 14.89 11.44
C GLY A 477 -12.91 14.24 12.36
N GLY A 478 -12.87 12.93 12.32
CA GLY A 478 -12.05 12.10 13.18
C GLY A 478 -10.70 11.75 12.53
N ALA A 479 -10.04 10.77 13.05
CA ALA A 479 -8.72 10.38 12.60
C ALA A 479 -8.75 9.52 11.30
N SER A 480 -9.90 8.96 10.88
CA SER A 480 -10.04 8.45 9.50
C SER A 480 -9.89 9.58 8.49
N THR A 481 -10.55 10.71 8.74
CA THR A 481 -10.39 11.95 7.96
C THR A 481 -8.96 12.48 8.03
N GLN A 482 -8.30 12.41 9.20
CA GLN A 482 -6.90 12.82 9.32
C GLN A 482 -5.98 11.98 8.44
N ARG A 483 -6.15 10.65 8.42
CA ARG A 483 -5.35 9.76 7.53
C ARG A 483 -5.58 10.05 6.05
N ALA A 484 -6.85 10.24 5.67
CA ALA A 484 -7.18 10.60 4.30
C ALA A 484 -6.56 11.95 3.91
N LEU A 485 -6.59 12.92 4.83
CA LEU A 485 -5.96 14.23 4.69
C LEU A 485 -4.44 14.11 4.51
N GLU A 486 -3.75 13.34 5.35
CA GLU A 486 -2.31 13.10 5.23
C GLU A 486 -1.94 12.50 3.86
N ASN A 487 -2.73 11.52 3.40
CA ASN A 487 -2.54 10.91 2.09
C ASN A 487 -2.78 11.92 0.95
N GLN A 488 -3.79 12.78 1.07
CA GLN A 488 -4.09 13.76 0.03
C GLN A 488 -3.05 14.87 -0.03
N LEU A 489 -2.59 15.39 1.12
CA LEU A 489 -1.49 16.35 1.17
C LEU A 489 -0.21 15.78 0.53
N ALA A 490 0.07 14.50 0.80
CA ALA A 490 1.19 13.81 0.18
C ALA A 490 0.99 13.64 -1.35
N ARG A 491 -0.23 13.31 -1.80
CA ARG A 491 -0.57 13.20 -3.24
C ARG A 491 -0.38 14.53 -3.97
N ARG A 492 -0.76 15.64 -3.34
CA ARG A 492 -0.59 16.99 -3.90
C ARG A 492 0.84 17.52 -3.74
N GLY A 493 1.75 16.76 -3.12
CA GLY A 493 3.14 17.17 -2.90
C GLY A 493 3.27 18.37 -1.95
N VAL A 494 2.33 18.53 -1.05
CA VAL A 494 2.32 19.62 -0.07
C VAL A 494 3.40 19.39 0.97
N THR A 495 4.31 20.34 1.08
CA THR A 495 5.39 20.34 2.09
C THR A 495 5.09 21.29 3.25
N THR A 496 4.28 22.31 2.99
CA THR A 496 3.97 23.35 3.98
C THR A 496 2.47 23.60 4.03
N VAL A 497 1.90 23.53 5.22
CA VAL A 497 0.51 23.93 5.48
C VAL A 497 0.54 25.37 6.03
N GLU A 498 0.07 26.34 5.24
CA GLU A 498 0.05 27.74 5.61
C GLU A 498 -0.92 28.00 6.77
N LEU A 499 -2.08 27.38 6.69
CA LEU A 499 -3.13 27.50 7.70
C LEU A 499 -3.80 26.15 7.94
N LEU A 500 -3.79 25.69 9.18
CA LEU A 500 -4.60 24.58 9.66
C LEU A 500 -5.68 25.13 10.59
N ALA A 501 -6.91 25.20 10.10
CA ALA A 501 -8.08 25.59 10.88
C ALA A 501 -8.81 24.34 11.39
N ASP A 502 -8.79 24.11 12.70
CA ASP A 502 -9.55 23.04 13.32
C ASP A 502 -10.98 23.53 13.62
N LEU A 503 -11.93 23.02 12.86
CA LEU A 503 -13.34 23.42 12.91
C LEU A 503 -14.19 22.53 13.83
N ARG A 504 -13.58 21.56 14.52
CA ARG A 504 -14.29 20.69 15.44
C ARG A 504 -14.78 21.47 16.66
N LEU A 505 -15.94 21.06 17.16
CA LEU A 505 -16.57 21.75 18.30
C LEU A 505 -15.80 21.50 19.60
N ASP A 506 -15.40 20.27 19.80
CA ASP A 506 -14.74 19.82 21.02
C ASP A 506 -13.71 18.72 20.67
N PRO A 507 -12.50 19.11 20.27
CA PRO A 507 -11.48 18.15 19.87
C PRO A 507 -10.81 17.52 21.10
N GLU A 508 -11.04 16.23 21.32
CA GLU A 508 -10.29 15.46 22.34
C GLU A 508 -8.77 15.48 22.08
N ASN A 509 -8.38 15.48 20.81
CA ASN A 509 -6.98 15.50 20.38
C ASN A 509 -6.77 16.54 19.27
N ALA A 510 -5.66 17.29 19.34
CA ALA A 510 -5.27 18.21 18.29
C ALA A 510 -4.93 17.48 16.98
N CYS A 511 -5.39 18.01 15.85
CA CYS A 511 -4.98 17.51 14.54
C CYS A 511 -3.48 17.76 14.34
N THR A 512 -2.70 16.70 14.16
CA THR A 512 -1.25 16.79 13.89
C THR A 512 -0.98 16.31 12.47
N LEU A 513 -0.25 17.10 11.68
CA LEU A 513 0.09 16.79 10.31
C LEU A 513 1.61 16.60 10.17
N PRO A 514 2.08 15.70 9.30
CA PRO A 514 3.51 15.52 9.04
C PRO A 514 4.11 16.70 8.27
N ALA A 515 3.29 17.45 7.51
CA ALA A 515 3.72 18.66 6.81
C ALA A 515 3.97 19.81 7.81
N ARG A 516 4.96 20.67 7.49
CA ARG A 516 5.27 21.84 8.32
C ARG A 516 4.07 22.80 8.35
N THR A 517 3.44 22.94 9.49
CA THR A 517 2.31 23.84 9.69
C THR A 517 2.80 25.21 10.18
N MET A 518 2.51 26.28 9.44
CA MET A 518 2.95 27.64 9.77
C MET A 518 2.00 28.31 10.78
N CYS A 519 0.69 28.18 10.58
CA CYS A 519 -0.32 28.78 11.44
C CYS A 519 -1.38 27.75 11.81
N ARG A 520 -1.73 27.67 13.08
CA ARG A 520 -2.87 26.88 13.58
C ARG A 520 -3.90 27.80 14.18
N VAL A 521 -5.14 27.60 13.77
CA VAL A 521 -6.31 28.23 14.38
C VAL A 521 -7.13 27.13 15.03
N ALA A 522 -7.11 27.08 16.35
CA ALA A 522 -7.95 26.15 17.12
C ALA A 522 -9.32 26.78 17.39
N VAL A 523 -10.19 26.02 18.04
CA VAL A 523 -11.54 26.37 18.45
C VAL A 523 -11.65 27.84 18.89
N GLN A 524 -12.51 28.58 18.20
CA GLN A 524 -12.75 29.99 18.48
C GLN A 524 -13.96 30.16 19.42
N PRO A 525 -14.04 31.27 20.18
CA PRO A 525 -15.22 31.57 20.96
C PRO A 525 -16.47 31.71 20.06
N VAL A 526 -17.63 31.35 20.58
CA VAL A 526 -18.90 31.50 19.86
C VAL A 526 -19.14 32.96 19.52
N GLY A 527 -19.56 33.25 18.29
CA GLY A 527 -19.78 34.59 17.77
C GLY A 527 -18.53 35.31 17.24
N SER A 528 -17.37 34.69 17.31
CA SER A 528 -16.13 35.27 16.75
C SER A 528 -16.04 35.01 15.24
N ALA A 529 -15.66 36.05 14.52
CA ALA A 529 -15.26 35.98 13.11
C ALA A 529 -13.73 36.24 13.04
N VAL A 530 -13.02 35.37 12.36
CA VAL A 530 -11.56 35.52 12.15
C VAL A 530 -11.27 35.44 10.67
N THR A 531 -10.65 36.48 10.15
CA THR A 531 -10.14 36.51 8.78
C THR A 531 -8.64 36.26 8.78
N ARG A 532 -8.19 35.34 7.96
CA ARG A 532 -6.77 35.04 7.73
C ARG A 532 -6.48 35.03 6.25
N GLN A 533 -5.51 35.82 5.86
CA GLN A 533 -5.03 35.84 4.47
C GLN A 533 -3.79 34.97 4.37
N THR A 534 -3.80 34.04 3.44
CA THR A 534 -2.66 33.19 3.08
C THR A 534 -2.24 33.52 1.65
N GLN A 535 -1.14 32.94 1.18
CA GLN A 535 -0.72 33.12 -0.22
C GLN A 535 -1.74 32.50 -1.20
N THR A 536 -2.37 31.40 -0.79
CA THR A 536 -3.28 30.62 -1.64
C THR A 536 -4.72 31.09 -1.57
N ALA A 537 -5.21 31.49 -0.39
CA ALA A 537 -6.61 31.83 -0.17
C ALA A 537 -6.79 32.81 1.00
N ALA A 538 -7.85 33.63 0.94
CA ALA A 538 -8.35 34.33 2.12
C ALA A 538 -9.41 33.46 2.81
N VAL A 539 -9.26 33.23 4.10
CA VAL A 539 -10.14 32.37 4.90
C VAL A 539 -10.81 33.18 5.97
N GLU A 540 -12.14 33.24 5.91
CA GLU A 540 -12.97 33.84 6.93
C GLU A 540 -13.73 32.75 7.66
N THR A 541 -13.59 32.68 8.97
CA THR A 541 -14.28 31.68 9.80
C THR A 541 -15.23 32.38 10.73
N LEU A 542 -16.49 31.97 10.74
CA LEU A 542 -17.53 32.45 11.67
C LEU A 542 -17.98 31.28 12.54
N ARG A 543 -17.75 31.37 13.86
CA ARG A 543 -18.16 30.37 14.82
C ARG A 543 -19.55 30.63 15.36
N THR A 544 -20.45 29.66 15.22
CA THR A 544 -21.78 29.66 15.86
C THR A 544 -21.81 28.66 17.03
N ARG A 545 -22.90 28.64 17.79
CA ARG A 545 -23.05 27.76 18.98
C ARG A 545 -22.93 26.28 18.63
N PHE A 546 -23.41 25.84 17.47
CA PHE A 546 -23.49 24.44 17.07
C PHE A 546 -22.75 24.14 15.76
N GLY A 547 -21.99 25.09 15.22
CA GLY A 547 -21.26 24.90 13.98
C GLY A 547 -20.29 26.02 13.65
N CYS A 548 -19.73 25.94 12.46
CA CYS A 548 -18.82 26.94 11.92
C CYS A 548 -19.12 27.15 10.43
N LEU A 549 -19.21 28.39 10.00
CA LEU A 549 -19.25 28.78 8.59
C LEU A 549 -17.85 29.22 8.20
N VAL A 550 -17.35 28.74 7.08
CA VAL A 550 -16.08 29.18 6.52
C VAL A 550 -16.29 29.66 5.10
N ARG A 551 -15.84 30.89 4.85
CA ARG A 551 -15.74 31.47 3.51
C ARG A 551 -14.31 31.45 3.05
N LEU A 552 -14.08 30.87 1.89
CA LEU A 552 -12.80 30.83 1.22
C LEU A 552 -12.87 31.72 -0.03
N THR A 553 -11.97 32.68 -0.16
CA THR A 553 -11.84 33.49 -1.35
C THR A 553 -10.53 33.15 -2.05
N ILE A 554 -10.61 32.70 -3.30
CA ILE A 554 -9.50 32.31 -4.13
C ILE A 554 -9.56 33.09 -5.44
N GLY A 555 -8.72 34.12 -5.59
CA GLY A 555 -8.84 35.06 -6.68
C GLY A 555 -10.20 35.79 -6.60
N GLU A 556 -11.01 35.70 -7.66
CA GLU A 556 -12.36 36.31 -7.71
C GLU A 556 -13.46 35.34 -7.25
N GLN A 557 -13.13 34.07 -6.95
CA GLN A 557 -14.09 33.03 -6.62
C GLN A 557 -14.31 32.90 -5.11
N GLN A 558 -15.57 32.78 -4.70
CA GLN A 558 -15.96 32.62 -3.31
C GLN A 558 -16.58 31.24 -3.07
N PHE A 559 -16.01 30.52 -2.13
CA PHE A 559 -16.46 29.20 -1.68
C PHE A 559 -16.94 29.29 -0.24
N VAL A 560 -18.06 28.66 0.05
CA VAL A 560 -18.57 28.54 1.42
C VAL A 560 -18.68 27.09 1.80
N THR A 561 -18.23 26.77 3.00
CA THR A 561 -18.41 25.44 3.61
C THR A 561 -18.95 25.61 5.02
N VAL A 562 -19.81 24.67 5.42
CA VAL A 562 -20.44 24.66 6.73
C VAL A 562 -20.09 23.39 7.47
N SER A 563 -19.76 23.50 8.75
CA SER A 563 -19.51 22.38 9.66
C SER A 563 -20.49 22.48 10.82
N GLY A 564 -21.26 21.42 11.07
CA GLY A 564 -22.32 21.42 12.08
C GLY A 564 -23.54 22.25 11.69
N THR A 565 -24.38 22.59 12.67
CA THR A 565 -25.60 23.40 12.45
C THR A 565 -25.28 24.89 12.59
N VAL A 566 -25.50 25.64 11.53
CA VAL A 566 -25.23 27.11 11.50
C VAL A 566 -26.53 27.84 11.28
N THR A 567 -26.90 28.67 12.25
CA THR A 567 -28.00 29.67 12.12
C THR A 567 -27.39 31.00 11.74
N LEU A 568 -27.78 31.53 10.61
CA LEU A 568 -27.31 32.82 10.12
C LEU A 568 -28.42 33.88 10.27
N ALA A 569 -28.06 35.04 10.80
CA ALA A 569 -28.97 36.20 10.86
C ALA A 569 -29.23 36.78 9.47
N GLU A 570 -28.23 36.75 8.58
CA GLU A 570 -28.33 37.17 7.20
C GLU A 570 -27.83 36.06 6.25
N PRO A 571 -28.42 35.93 5.06
CA PRO A 571 -28.03 34.93 4.08
C PRO A 571 -26.70 35.30 3.45
N VAL A 572 -25.78 34.30 3.42
CA VAL A 572 -24.48 34.45 2.80
C VAL A 572 -24.57 34.09 1.31
N ARG A 573 -24.19 35.02 0.45
CA ARG A 573 -23.99 34.72 -0.98
C ARG A 573 -22.66 33.99 -1.17
N ALA A 574 -22.69 32.92 -1.93
CA ALA A 574 -21.52 32.21 -2.37
C ALA A 574 -21.67 31.77 -3.82
N GLN A 575 -20.58 31.79 -4.57
CA GLN A 575 -20.56 31.23 -5.93
C GLN A 575 -20.54 29.71 -5.84
N TRP A 576 -19.85 29.16 -4.83
CA TRP A 576 -19.70 27.73 -4.63
C TRP A 576 -20.07 27.35 -3.20
N LEU A 577 -20.86 26.28 -3.05
CA LEU A 577 -21.15 25.66 -1.78
C LEU A 577 -20.51 24.29 -1.72
N LEU A 578 -19.56 24.12 -0.81
CA LEU A 578 -18.91 22.83 -0.52
C LEU A 578 -19.64 22.18 0.65
N ALA A 579 -20.61 21.31 0.36
CA ALA A 579 -21.50 20.74 1.35
C ALA A 579 -21.25 19.24 1.56
N SER A 580 -21.52 18.77 2.79
CA SER A 580 -21.60 17.35 3.12
C SER A 580 -23.02 16.82 2.90
N PRO A 581 -23.21 15.55 2.47
CA PRO A 581 -24.52 14.95 2.28
C PRO A 581 -25.29 14.67 3.57
N ALA A 582 -24.63 14.70 4.74
CA ALA A 582 -25.34 14.66 6.02
C ALA A 582 -26.20 15.91 6.14
N LYS A 583 -27.50 15.77 5.87
CA LYS A 583 -28.48 16.86 5.86
C LYS A 583 -28.43 17.62 7.18
N PRO A 584 -28.03 18.88 7.18
CA PRO A 584 -28.48 19.84 8.19
C PRO A 584 -30.00 20.04 8.01
N GLU A 585 -30.68 20.45 9.06
CA GLU A 585 -32.14 20.67 9.03
C GLU A 585 -32.57 21.44 7.77
N ALA A 586 -33.50 20.85 7.01
CA ALA A 586 -33.81 21.16 5.62
C ALA A 586 -34.07 22.66 5.30
N VAL A 587 -34.52 23.40 6.26
CA VAL A 587 -34.89 24.83 6.09
C VAL A 587 -33.68 25.75 5.88
N GLN A 588 -32.52 25.42 6.44
CA GLN A 588 -31.33 26.28 6.35
C GLN A 588 -30.53 26.07 5.06
N TRP A 589 -30.58 24.88 4.51
CA TRP A 589 -29.88 24.54 3.27
C TRP A 589 -30.58 25.09 2.04
N GLU A 590 -31.92 25.10 2.02
CA GLU A 590 -32.68 25.69 0.93
C GLU A 590 -32.41 27.20 0.80
N GLN A 591 -32.23 27.90 1.92
CA GLN A 591 -31.89 29.35 1.90
C GLN A 591 -30.46 29.61 1.42
N LEU A 592 -29.51 28.72 1.75
CA LEU A 592 -28.12 28.78 1.26
C LEU A 592 -28.00 28.32 -0.19
N LEU A 593 -28.71 27.25 -0.59
CA LEU A 593 -28.73 26.69 -1.93
C LEU A 593 -29.41 27.60 -2.96
N SER A 594 -30.45 28.28 -2.57
CA SER A 594 -31.16 29.23 -3.46
C SER A 594 -30.33 30.46 -3.87
N ARG A 595 -29.12 30.61 -3.30
CA ARG A 595 -28.26 31.78 -3.48
C ARG A 595 -26.85 31.46 -3.96
N SER A 596 -26.51 30.18 -4.15
CA SER A 596 -25.25 29.77 -4.75
C SER A 596 -25.44 29.50 -6.24
N ASP A 597 -24.51 29.99 -7.06
CA ASP A 597 -24.54 29.77 -8.51
C ASP A 597 -24.21 28.31 -8.83
N HIS A 598 -23.41 27.68 -8.00
CA HIS A 598 -22.98 26.27 -8.10
C HIS A 598 -22.92 25.63 -6.72
N TYR A 599 -23.27 24.35 -6.64
CA TYR A 599 -23.04 23.53 -5.43
C TYR A 599 -22.53 22.17 -5.80
N GLN A 600 -21.64 21.64 -4.99
CA GLN A 600 -21.12 20.30 -5.13
C GLN A 600 -21.51 19.47 -3.92
N TRP A 601 -22.27 18.40 -4.17
CA TRP A 601 -22.66 17.42 -3.18
C TRP A 601 -21.64 16.30 -3.14
N MET A 602 -21.41 15.79 -1.95
CA MET A 602 -20.57 14.63 -1.73
C MET A 602 -21.43 13.41 -1.54
N GLN A 603 -21.26 12.41 -2.38
CA GLN A 603 -21.88 11.10 -2.21
C GLN A 603 -20.81 10.09 -1.76
N GLY A 604 -21.10 9.35 -0.72
CA GLY A 604 -20.22 8.48 0.07
C GLY A 604 -19.11 7.72 -0.63
N GLY A 605 -18.00 7.58 0.04
CA GLY A 605 -16.75 6.90 -0.33
C GLY A 605 -15.63 7.26 0.65
N GLU A 606 -14.51 6.60 0.64
CA GLU A 606 -13.56 6.69 1.78
C GLU A 606 -12.39 7.68 1.65
N ALA A 607 -12.07 8.25 0.48
CA ALA A 607 -10.80 8.97 0.36
C ALA A 607 -10.92 10.43 -0.10
N VAL A 608 -11.32 10.66 -1.32
CA VAL A 608 -11.54 12.00 -1.90
C VAL A 608 -12.89 11.98 -2.59
N TYR A 609 -13.79 12.83 -2.15
CA TYR A 609 -15.17 12.81 -2.66
C TYR A 609 -15.39 13.72 -3.83
N ALA A 610 -14.65 14.82 -3.86
CA ALA A 610 -14.71 15.78 -4.92
C ALA A 610 -13.40 16.54 -4.98
N SER A 611 -12.94 16.78 -6.17
CA SER A 611 -11.80 17.63 -6.46
C SER A 611 -12.20 18.68 -7.47
N LEU A 612 -11.82 19.91 -7.21
CA LEU A 612 -12.05 21.05 -8.08
C LEU A 612 -10.71 21.69 -8.40
N SER A 613 -10.44 21.88 -9.67
CA SER A 613 -9.21 22.53 -10.13
C SER A 613 -9.52 23.88 -10.73
N LEU A 614 -8.91 24.93 -10.20
CA LEU A 614 -9.12 26.32 -10.60
C LEU A 614 -7.83 26.95 -11.10
N ARG A 615 -7.95 27.79 -12.11
CA ARG A 615 -6.95 28.81 -12.40
C ARG A 615 -7.44 30.15 -11.88
N PRO A 616 -6.63 30.89 -11.07
CA PRO A 616 -7.04 32.19 -10.53
C PRO A 616 -7.45 33.20 -11.59
N SER A 617 -6.99 33.04 -12.83
CA SER A 617 -7.24 33.87 -14.00
C SER A 617 -8.50 33.50 -14.83
N GLY A 618 -9.36 32.61 -14.34
CA GLY A 618 -10.68 32.44 -14.94
C GLY A 618 -10.95 31.13 -15.69
N GLY A 619 -10.64 29.99 -15.14
CA GLY A 619 -11.13 28.71 -15.64
C GLY A 619 -11.19 27.65 -14.53
N TRP A 620 -12.26 26.87 -14.46
CA TRP A 620 -12.38 25.78 -13.51
C TRP A 620 -12.74 24.45 -14.19
N ARG A 621 -12.37 23.33 -13.58
CA ARG A 621 -12.81 21.99 -13.94
C ARG A 621 -13.15 21.23 -12.65
N ALA A 622 -14.31 20.60 -12.62
CA ALA A 622 -14.64 19.59 -11.62
C ALA A 622 -14.05 18.25 -12.08
N GLU A 623 -13.33 17.57 -11.21
CA GLU A 623 -12.74 16.26 -11.44
C GLU A 623 -13.45 15.20 -10.59
#